data_e57fdf6ac5ba9db390b3ac5448ea99a4
#
_entry.id   e57fdf6ac5ba9db390b3ac5448ea99a4
#
_cell.length_a   1.000
_cell.length_b   1.000
_cell.length_c   1.000
_cell.angle_alpha   90.00
_cell.angle_beta   90.00
_cell.angle_gamma   90.00
#
_symmetry.space_group_name_H-M   'P 1'
#
loop_
_entity.id
_entity.type
_entity.pdbx_description
1 polymer ?
#
loop_
_entity_poly.entity_id
_entity_poly.type
_entity_poly.pdbx_seq_one_letter_code
_entity_poly.pdbx_strand_id
1 'polypeptide(L)'
;MYNKKNLIIYVSSRNNYDMLDGEVLRNINPDGFEIINIDDKSSSDEIKKGKRICDENNILFLDNKSRGVQWATQTLIDYVSENRPECKWIFCFQHDCYPITEDFFSRFSKL
;
A
#
# COMPACT_ATOMS: atom_id res chain seq x y z
N MET A 1 -13.83 -16.71 9.91
CA MET A 1 -14.02 -15.36 9.36
C MET A 1 -12.81 -14.51 9.67
N TYR A 2 -12.23 -13.86 8.69
CA TYR A 2 -11.06 -13.01 8.91
C TYR A 2 -11.49 -11.60 9.36
N ASN A 3 -10.62 -10.93 10.10
CA ASN A 3 -10.82 -9.56 10.52
C ASN A 3 -10.03 -8.64 9.58
N LYS A 4 -10.68 -7.64 9.00
CA LYS A 4 -10.03 -6.70 8.07
C LYS A 4 -8.84 -5.96 8.70
N LYS A 5 -8.85 -5.78 10.01
CA LYS A 5 -7.74 -5.14 10.73
C LYS A 5 -6.49 -6.00 10.80
N ASN A 6 -6.60 -7.28 10.47
CA ASN A 6 -5.47 -8.19 10.51
C ASN A 6 -4.55 -8.08 9.28
N LEU A 7 -5.01 -7.40 8.24
CA LEU A 7 -4.28 -7.34 6.98
C LEU A 7 -4.15 -5.91 6.49
N ILE A 8 -2.95 -5.53 6.09
CA ILE A 8 -2.67 -4.24 5.47
C ILE A 8 -2.05 -4.49 4.10
N ILE A 9 -2.50 -3.73 3.11
CA ILE A 9 -1.90 -3.71 1.79
C ILE A 9 -0.85 -2.62 1.76
N TYR A 10 0.35 -2.97 1.40
CA TYR A 10 1.48 -2.06 1.30
C TYR A 10 1.86 -1.86 -0.16
N VAL A 11 1.94 -0.62 -0.58
CA VAL A 11 2.44 -0.28 -1.91
C VAL A 11 3.70 0.57 -1.75
N SER A 12 4.78 0.15 -2.40
CA SER A 12 5.99 0.95 -2.50
C SER A 12 5.97 1.67 -3.85
N SER A 13 6.03 2.98 -3.83
CA SER A 13 5.91 3.79 -5.04
C SER A 13 7.10 4.72 -5.20
N ARG A 14 7.59 4.84 -6.42
CA ARG A 14 8.62 5.82 -6.77
C ARG A 14 8.31 6.36 -8.14
N ASN A 15 7.92 7.64 -8.20
CA ASN A 15 7.45 8.27 -9.42
C ASN A 15 6.25 7.50 -10.00
N ASN A 16 5.79 7.84 -11.17
CA ASN A 16 4.77 7.08 -11.90
C ASN A 16 3.47 6.81 -11.12
N TYR A 17 3.00 7.80 -10.36
CA TYR A 17 1.76 7.67 -9.59
C TYR A 17 0.51 7.50 -10.46
N ASP A 18 0.58 7.80 -11.75
CA ASP A 18 -0.54 7.56 -12.66
C ASP A 18 -0.90 6.07 -12.74
N MET A 19 0.09 5.18 -12.62
CA MET A 19 -0.18 3.74 -12.59
C MET A 19 -0.91 3.33 -11.32
N LEU A 20 -0.54 3.92 -10.18
CA LEU A 20 -1.22 3.65 -8.93
C LEU A 20 -2.69 4.04 -9.02
N ASP A 21 -2.98 5.24 -9.55
CA ASP A 21 -4.34 5.75 -9.68
C ASP A 21 -5.19 4.89 -10.63
N GLY A 22 -4.60 4.41 -11.72
CA GLY A 22 -5.31 3.65 -12.74
C GLY A 22 -5.48 2.18 -12.41
N GLU A 23 -4.46 1.40 -12.75
CA GLU A 23 -4.54 -0.06 -12.76
C GLU A 23 -4.48 -0.67 -11.37
N VAL A 24 -3.55 -0.20 -10.55
CA VAL A 24 -3.27 -0.83 -9.26
C VAL A 24 -4.45 -0.68 -8.31
N LEU A 25 -4.97 0.55 -8.14
CA LEU A 25 -6.07 0.79 -7.22
C LEU A 25 -7.34 0.05 -7.60
N ARG A 26 -7.59 -0.14 -8.89
CA ARG A 26 -8.77 -0.89 -9.32
C ARG A 26 -8.71 -2.36 -8.96
N ASN A 27 -7.50 -2.91 -8.79
CA ASN A 27 -7.30 -4.35 -8.68
C ASN A 27 -6.82 -4.83 -7.31
N ILE A 28 -6.26 -3.97 -6.47
CA ILE A 28 -5.64 -4.45 -5.23
C ILE A 28 -6.55 -4.45 -4.01
N ASN A 29 -7.70 -3.79 -4.06
CA ASN A 29 -8.48 -3.66 -2.84
C ASN A 29 -10.00 -3.83 -3.02
N PRO A 30 -10.45 -4.95 -3.61
CA PRO A 30 -11.88 -5.18 -3.75
C PRO A 30 -12.61 -5.35 -2.42
N ASP A 31 -11.91 -5.76 -1.36
CA ASP A 31 -12.50 -6.07 -0.06
C ASP A 31 -12.38 -4.94 0.96
N GLY A 32 -11.80 -3.82 0.60
CA GLY A 32 -11.73 -2.64 1.47
C GLY A 32 -10.73 -2.71 2.60
N PHE A 33 -9.59 -3.35 2.39
CA PHE A 33 -8.50 -3.35 3.38
C PHE A 33 -7.81 -1.99 3.44
N GLU A 34 -7.13 -1.73 4.54
CA GLU A 34 -6.31 -0.53 4.65
C GLU A 34 -5.12 -0.61 3.70
N ILE A 35 -4.86 0.48 2.98
CA ILE A 35 -3.70 0.59 2.10
C ILE A 35 -2.76 1.64 2.65
N ILE A 36 -1.48 1.31 2.73
CA ILE A 36 -0.42 2.25 3.08
C ILE A 36 0.54 2.33 1.90
N ASN A 37 0.77 3.55 1.42
CA ASN A 37 1.74 3.81 0.36
C ASN A 37 2.99 4.45 0.96
N ILE A 38 4.14 3.87 0.68
CA ILE A 38 5.43 4.45 1.05
C ILE A 38 6.05 5.05 -0.19
N ASP A 39 6.29 6.35 -0.17
CA ASP A 39 6.96 7.03 -1.27
C ASP A 39 8.47 6.89 -1.14
N ASP A 40 9.11 6.28 -2.13
CA ASP A 40 10.55 6.02 -2.13
C ASP A 40 11.30 7.15 -2.83
N LYS A 41 11.24 8.34 -2.26
CA LYS A 41 11.99 9.51 -2.73
C LYS A 41 11.69 9.89 -4.19
N SER A 42 10.42 10.07 -4.49
CA SER A 42 9.97 10.57 -5.79
C SER A 42 10.34 12.02 -6.01
N SER A 43 10.21 12.50 -7.25
CA SER A 43 10.36 13.91 -7.56
C SER A 43 9.26 14.73 -6.88
N SER A 44 9.52 16.04 -6.72
CA SER A 44 8.55 16.94 -6.06
C SER A 44 7.18 16.91 -6.70
N ASP A 45 7.12 16.91 -8.02
CA ASP A 45 5.84 16.89 -8.74
C ASP A 45 5.11 15.57 -8.54
N GLU A 46 5.84 14.45 -8.54
CA GLU A 46 5.25 13.14 -8.32
C GLU A 46 4.77 12.97 -6.87
N ILE A 47 5.49 13.54 -5.90
CA ILE A 47 5.04 13.52 -4.49
C ILE A 47 3.71 14.25 -4.37
N LYS A 48 3.54 15.41 -4.99
CA LYS A 48 2.28 16.15 -4.95
C LYS A 48 1.15 15.34 -5.56
N LYS A 49 1.40 14.72 -6.71
CA LYS A 49 0.44 13.86 -7.37
C LYS A 49 0.08 12.65 -6.50
N GLY A 50 1.08 12.00 -5.92
CA GLY A 50 0.89 10.85 -5.05
C GLY A 50 0.07 11.18 -3.81
N LYS A 51 0.35 12.30 -3.16
CA LYS A 51 -0.42 12.73 -2.00
C LYS A 51 -1.88 12.98 -2.35
N ARG A 52 -2.15 13.60 -3.50
CA ARG A 52 -3.52 13.84 -3.96
C ARG A 52 -4.25 12.52 -4.20
N ILE A 53 -3.62 11.59 -4.93
CA ILE A 53 -4.23 10.31 -5.25
C ILE A 53 -4.51 9.52 -3.97
N CYS A 54 -3.57 9.50 -3.04
CA CYS A 54 -3.74 8.78 -1.78
C CYS A 54 -4.86 9.40 -0.95
N ASP A 55 -4.92 10.73 -0.87
CA ASP A 55 -5.97 11.42 -0.14
C ASP A 55 -7.36 11.13 -0.72
N GLU A 56 -7.49 11.17 -2.03
CA GLU A 56 -8.76 10.88 -2.72
C GLU A 56 -9.24 9.45 -2.53
N ASN A 57 -8.34 8.52 -2.22
CA ASN A 57 -8.64 7.09 -2.13
C ASN A 57 -8.47 6.51 -0.72
N ASN A 58 -8.37 7.34 0.30
CA ASN A 58 -8.18 6.93 1.70
C ASN A 58 -6.95 6.05 1.90
N ILE A 59 -5.87 6.38 1.22
CA ILE A 59 -4.59 5.70 1.34
C ILE A 59 -3.67 6.56 2.20
N LEU A 60 -3.05 5.97 3.21
CA LEU A 60 -2.05 6.67 4.01
C LEU A 60 -0.78 6.83 3.19
N PHE A 61 -0.30 8.06 3.06
CA PHE A 61 0.94 8.37 2.34
C PHE A 61 2.05 8.60 3.36
N LEU A 62 3.12 7.81 3.30
CA LEU A 62 4.28 7.97 4.16
C LEU A 62 5.53 8.18 3.30
N ASP A 63 6.42 9.02 3.81
CA ASP A 63 7.73 9.21 3.18
C ASP A 63 8.71 8.15 3.67
N ASN A 64 9.49 7.57 2.76
CA ASN A 64 10.55 6.67 3.12
C ASN A 64 11.67 7.42 3.84
N LYS A 65 12.24 6.81 4.89
CA LYS A 65 13.35 7.39 5.66
C LYS A 65 14.61 7.57 4.80
N SER A 66 14.86 6.60 3.95
CA SER A 66 15.98 6.59 3.01
C SER A 66 15.54 5.87 1.76
N ARG A 67 16.23 6.10 0.67
CA ARG A 67 15.89 5.46 -0.59
C ARG A 67 16.18 3.96 -0.52
N GLY A 68 15.27 3.15 -1.06
CA GLY A 68 15.44 1.72 -1.20
C GLY A 68 14.31 0.92 -0.54
N VAL A 69 14.07 -0.27 -1.08
CA VAL A 69 12.97 -1.14 -0.66
C VAL A 69 13.11 -1.54 0.81
N GLN A 70 14.32 -1.84 1.24
CA GLN A 70 14.55 -2.24 2.63
C GLN A 70 14.20 -1.13 3.61
N TRP A 71 14.46 0.12 3.26
CA TRP A 71 14.08 1.26 4.12
C TRP A 71 12.59 1.52 4.09
N ALA A 72 11.96 1.32 2.93
CA ALA A 72 10.50 1.43 2.81
C ALA A 72 9.81 0.37 3.67
N THR A 73 10.30 -0.84 3.64
CA THR A 73 9.77 -1.94 4.47
C THR A 73 9.96 -1.63 5.95
N GLN A 74 11.11 -1.10 6.34
CA GLN A 74 11.35 -0.73 7.74
C GLN A 74 10.41 0.41 8.18
N THR A 75 10.21 1.40 7.33
CA THR A 75 9.28 2.51 7.60
C THR A 75 7.86 1.98 7.84
N LEU A 76 7.44 1.04 7.01
CA LEU A 76 6.13 0.41 7.15
C LEU A 76 6.02 -0.38 8.46
N ILE A 77 7.02 -1.22 8.76
CA ILE A 77 7.00 -2.05 9.97
C ILE A 77 6.95 -1.18 11.21
N ASP A 78 7.74 -0.12 11.26
CA ASP A 78 7.74 0.81 12.40
C ASP A 78 6.37 1.45 12.60
N TYR A 79 5.75 1.90 11.51
CA TYR A 79 4.42 2.50 11.58
C TYR A 79 3.37 1.51 12.05
N VAL A 80 3.35 0.32 11.46
CA VAL A 80 2.36 -0.71 11.77
C VAL A 80 2.50 -1.18 13.21
N SER A 81 3.74 -1.38 13.69
CA SER A 81 4.00 -1.81 15.06
C SER A 81 3.47 -0.81 16.09
N GLU A 82 3.55 0.49 15.78
CA GLU A 82 3.10 1.54 16.69
C GLU A 82 1.60 1.83 16.58
N ASN A 83 1.03 1.71 15.39
CA ASN A 83 -0.30 2.23 15.11
C ASN A 83 -1.33 1.16 14.74
N ARG A 84 -0.91 -0.06 14.43
CA ARG A 84 -1.80 -1.15 14.00
C ARG A 84 -1.42 -2.46 14.68
N PRO A 85 -1.57 -2.56 16.01
CA PRO A 85 -1.12 -3.77 16.75
C PRO A 85 -1.90 -5.03 16.37
N GLU A 86 -3.06 -4.91 15.76
CA GLU A 86 -3.88 -6.05 15.34
C GLU A 86 -3.43 -6.63 14.00
N CYS A 87 -2.56 -5.94 13.28
CA CYS A 87 -2.11 -6.40 11.97
C CYS A 87 -1.25 -7.65 12.10
N LYS A 88 -1.61 -8.69 11.35
CA LYS A 88 -0.90 -9.96 11.31
C LYS A 88 -0.24 -10.23 9.97
N TRP A 89 -0.79 -9.62 8.91
CA TRP A 89 -0.37 -9.88 7.54
C TRP A 89 -0.18 -8.58 6.79
N ILE A 90 0.87 -8.50 6.02
CA ILE A 90 1.12 -7.38 5.12
C ILE A 90 1.30 -7.95 3.72
N PHE A 91 0.48 -7.51 2.78
CA PHE A 91 0.68 -7.82 1.38
C PHE A 91 1.40 -6.66 0.71
N CYS A 92 2.56 -6.97 0.12
CA CYS A 92 3.41 -5.98 -0.53
C CYS A 92 3.19 -6.00 -2.03
N PHE A 93 2.81 -4.87 -2.57
CA PHE A 93 2.73 -4.66 -4.01
C PHE A 93 3.60 -3.48 -4.41
N GLN A 94 4.15 -3.54 -5.60
CA GLN A 94 4.73 -2.36 -6.22
C GLN A 94 3.64 -1.68 -7.03
N HIS A 95 3.83 -0.41 -7.36
CA HIS A 95 2.81 0.37 -8.07
C HIS A 95 2.48 -0.16 -9.47
N ASP A 96 3.25 -1.13 -9.97
CA ASP A 96 3.04 -1.78 -11.27
C ASP A 96 2.75 -3.28 -11.13
N CYS A 97 2.40 -3.75 -9.94
CA CYS A 97 2.15 -5.17 -9.69
C CYS A 97 0.90 -5.34 -8.82
N TYR A 98 -0.06 -6.13 -9.27
CA TYR A 98 -1.32 -6.33 -8.57
C TYR A 98 -1.89 -7.72 -8.90
N PRO A 99 -2.78 -8.26 -8.04
CA PRO A 99 -3.43 -9.54 -8.35
C PRO A 99 -4.46 -9.39 -9.47
N ILE A 100 -4.54 -10.41 -10.32
CA ILE A 100 -5.48 -10.41 -11.44
C ILE A 100 -6.78 -11.16 -11.12
N THR A 101 -6.89 -11.75 -9.95
CA THR A 101 -8.07 -12.50 -9.51
C THR A 101 -8.88 -11.63 -8.54
N GLU A 102 -10.15 -11.39 -8.85
CA GLU A 102 -11.02 -10.52 -8.04
C GLU A 102 -11.18 -10.98 -6.60
N ASP A 103 -11.12 -12.27 -6.36
CA ASP A 103 -11.31 -12.86 -5.03
C ASP A 103 -9.99 -13.25 -4.35
N PHE A 104 -8.88 -12.65 -4.74
CA PHE A 104 -7.55 -12.98 -4.22
C PHE A 104 -7.51 -12.95 -2.69
N PHE A 105 -7.95 -11.84 -2.09
CA PHE A 105 -7.88 -11.68 -0.63
C PHE A 105 -8.89 -12.58 0.07
N SER A 106 -10.06 -12.80 -0.50
CA SER A 106 -11.03 -13.74 0.04
C SER A 106 -10.47 -15.15 0.08
N ARG A 107 -9.81 -15.57 -1.00
CA ARG A 107 -9.16 -16.89 -1.04
C ARG A 107 -8.07 -17.01 0.00
N PHE A 108 -7.24 -15.97 0.12
CA PHE A 108 -6.16 -15.96 1.11
C PHE A 108 -6.72 -16.11 2.53
N SER A 109 -7.79 -15.41 2.85
CA SER A 109 -8.36 -15.41 4.20
C SER A 109 -8.92 -16.77 4.62
N LYS A 110 -9.10 -17.68 3.68
CA LYS A 110 -9.60 -19.05 3.98
C LYS A 110 -8.47 -20.05 4.21
N LEU A 111 -7.25 -19.66 4.02
CA LEU A 111 -6.10 -20.52 4.29
C LEU A 111 -5.84 -20.60 5.78
#